data_caba46b934f67abf6c1410b1211f6f7d
#
_entry.id   caba46b934f67abf6c1410b1211f6f7d
#
_cell.length_a   1.000
_cell.length_b   1.000
_cell.length_c   1.000
_cell.angle_alpha   90.00
_cell.angle_beta   90.00
_cell.angle_gamma   90.00
#
_symmetry.space_group_name_H-M   'P 1'
#
loop_
_entity.id
_entity.type
_entity.pdbx_description
1 polymer ?
#
loop_
_entity_poly.entity_id
_entity_poly.type
_entity_poly.pdbx_seq_one_letter_code
_entity_poly.pdbx_strand_id
1 'polypeptide(L)'
;MSSFGRGHVKGELAPYGESFRGWLLSRGWTWGSASHQVHLMAHFSRWLGERELSAGQIDRAGIVAFLGARRREGYVKQLSERATAPMVEYLRELGVVRPEAPPALSPIEAHLGEFARYLRDERGLANDSVRSYVGVARQFLAHDRDVDFSHLNANVVSSFVRDECARRGTGSASATVTGARAWLRFLHRTGRTPILLAPAVPSVANWSLASLPRSINASELARLLRSCDRRKVVGRRDFAIMTLCSRLGLRAGEVARLELSDINWRGGEIVVRGKGARRDRLPLPTDVGEAIAAWLKRGRPNGLDTPAVFVRLRAPHGPLESTGVSAAVQRASVRAGIGRVGAHRLRHTAATQMLQAGGSLTEVGQVLRHERLLTTAVYAKVDLSALAAVVQPWPAR
;
A
#
# COMPACT_ATOMS: atom_id res chain seq x y z
N MET A 1 -33.56 6.61 21.43
CA MET A 1 -32.65 7.75 21.18
C MET A 1 -31.81 7.93 22.42
N SER A 2 -30.63 7.31 22.48
CA SER A 2 -29.73 7.39 23.64
C SER A 2 -29.05 8.75 23.63
N SER A 3 -29.24 9.54 24.65
CA SER A 3 -28.58 10.79 24.96
C SER A 3 -27.06 10.53 25.11
N PHE A 4 -26.30 10.60 24.05
CA PHE A 4 -24.85 10.73 24.15
C PHE A 4 -24.54 12.12 24.68
N GLY A 5 -24.26 12.20 26.00
CA GLY A 5 -23.93 13.41 26.68
C GLY A 5 -22.80 14.15 25.94
N ARG A 6 -22.94 15.46 25.88
CA ARG A 6 -21.88 16.37 25.38
C ARG A 6 -20.66 16.15 26.29
N GLY A 7 -19.69 15.38 25.84
CA GLY A 7 -18.46 15.17 26.58
C GLY A 7 -17.71 16.49 26.68
N HIS A 8 -17.90 17.20 27.79
CA HIS A 8 -17.11 18.40 28.08
C HIS A 8 -15.72 17.96 28.54
N VAL A 9 -14.71 18.40 27.82
CA VAL A 9 -13.32 18.32 28.28
C VAL A 9 -13.17 19.28 29.46
N LYS A 10 -12.68 18.81 30.60
CA LYS A 10 -12.36 19.62 31.78
C LYS A 10 -10.85 19.57 32.04
N GLY A 11 -10.30 20.53 32.77
CA GLY A 11 -8.88 20.60 33.08
C GLY A 11 -8.05 21.21 31.96
N GLU A 12 -6.79 20.88 31.88
CA GLU A 12 -5.76 21.48 31.01
C GLU A 12 -6.15 21.56 29.52
N LEU A 13 -6.89 20.55 29.02
CA LEU A 13 -7.28 20.52 27.63
C LEU A 13 -8.70 21.06 27.37
N ALA A 14 -9.35 21.64 28.39
CA ALA A 14 -10.71 22.19 28.26
C ALA A 14 -10.86 23.21 27.12
N PRO A 15 -9.91 24.15 26.92
CA PRO A 15 -10.00 25.17 25.84
C PRO A 15 -10.02 24.57 24.44
N TYR A 16 -9.51 23.35 24.26
CA TYR A 16 -9.31 22.72 22.97
C TYR A 16 -10.41 21.74 22.54
N GLY A 17 -11.32 21.38 23.45
CA GLY A 17 -12.29 20.28 23.22
C GLY A 17 -13.25 20.51 22.04
N GLU A 18 -13.89 21.68 21.96
CA GLU A 18 -14.83 22.01 20.88
C GLU A 18 -14.10 22.25 19.54
N SER A 19 -13.01 23.00 19.56
CA SER A 19 -12.22 23.25 18.36
C SER A 19 -11.58 21.97 17.82
N PHE A 20 -11.17 21.01 18.68
CA PHE A 20 -10.73 19.70 18.28
C PHE A 20 -11.85 18.89 17.57
N ARG A 21 -13.07 18.96 18.05
CA ARG A 21 -14.21 18.35 17.37
C ARG A 21 -14.40 18.92 15.97
N GLY A 22 -14.39 20.26 15.84
CA GLY A 22 -14.47 20.96 14.57
C GLY A 22 -13.36 20.54 13.60
N TRP A 23 -12.11 20.46 14.09
CA TRP A 23 -10.94 20.02 13.37
C TRP A 23 -11.07 18.57 12.86
N LEU A 24 -11.61 17.66 13.67
CA LEU A 24 -11.89 16.28 13.25
C LEU A 24 -12.96 16.22 12.16
N LEU A 25 -14.07 16.96 12.33
CA LEU A 25 -15.15 16.98 11.36
C LEU A 25 -14.70 17.55 10.01
N SER A 26 -13.87 18.61 10.01
CA SER A 26 -13.31 19.18 8.78
C SER A 26 -12.40 18.19 8.02
N ARG A 27 -11.80 17.22 8.73
CA ARG A 27 -10.99 16.14 8.16
C ARG A 27 -11.78 14.87 7.82
N GLY A 28 -13.13 14.96 7.83
CA GLY A 28 -14.03 13.89 7.41
C GLY A 28 -14.34 12.83 8.47
N TRP A 29 -14.06 13.10 9.76
CA TRP A 29 -14.51 12.23 10.82
C TRP A 29 -16.03 12.31 10.97
N THR A 30 -16.68 11.17 11.23
CA THR A 30 -18.10 11.18 11.57
C THR A 30 -18.30 11.78 12.96
N TRP A 31 -19.47 12.37 13.23
CA TRP A 31 -19.82 12.92 14.54
C TRP A 31 -19.54 11.94 15.68
N GLY A 32 -19.97 10.68 15.53
CA GLY A 32 -19.73 9.65 16.55
C GLY A 32 -18.26 9.36 16.77
N SER A 33 -17.46 9.26 15.69
CA SER A 33 -16.01 9.05 15.80
C SER A 33 -15.29 10.26 16.41
N ALA A 34 -15.69 11.48 16.03
CA ALA A 34 -15.16 12.70 16.61
C ALA A 34 -15.51 12.80 18.11
N SER A 35 -16.74 12.47 18.50
CA SER A 35 -17.15 12.42 19.90
C SER A 35 -16.31 11.43 20.71
N HIS A 36 -16.02 10.25 20.18
CA HIS A 36 -15.12 9.30 20.85
C HIS A 36 -13.69 9.84 21.02
N GLN A 37 -13.19 10.62 20.08
CA GLN A 37 -11.88 11.27 20.20
C GLN A 37 -11.90 12.39 21.26
N VAL A 38 -12.96 13.18 21.30
CA VAL A 38 -13.15 14.22 22.34
C VAL A 38 -13.27 13.57 23.74
N HIS A 39 -13.96 12.44 23.87
CA HIS A 39 -13.97 11.68 25.12
C HIS A 39 -12.56 11.18 25.51
N LEU A 40 -11.77 10.71 24.53
CA LEU A 40 -10.39 10.30 24.81
C LEU A 40 -9.56 11.50 25.31
N MET A 41 -9.73 12.68 24.69
CA MET A 41 -9.11 13.92 25.13
C MET A 41 -9.55 14.30 26.56
N ALA A 42 -10.83 14.13 26.91
CA ALA A 42 -11.34 14.40 28.26
C ALA A 42 -10.70 13.47 29.31
N HIS A 43 -10.52 12.18 28.97
CA HIS A 43 -9.81 11.25 29.84
C HIS A 43 -8.34 11.63 30.00
N PHE A 44 -7.70 12.03 28.92
CA PHE A 44 -6.29 12.44 28.95
C PHE A 44 -6.10 13.73 29.76
N SER A 45 -7.00 14.71 29.59
CA SER A 45 -6.98 15.96 30.38
C SER A 45 -7.11 15.72 31.87
N ARG A 46 -7.98 14.80 32.30
CA ARG A 46 -8.11 14.40 33.70
C ARG A 46 -6.82 13.77 34.23
N TRP A 47 -6.26 12.84 33.46
CA TRP A 47 -5.02 12.15 33.79
C TRP A 47 -3.82 13.12 33.92
N LEU A 48 -3.77 14.18 33.10
CA LEU A 48 -2.79 15.27 33.24
C LEU A 48 -2.99 16.03 34.53
N GLY A 49 -4.24 16.43 34.86
CA GLY A 49 -4.54 17.15 36.09
C GLY A 49 -4.23 16.36 37.34
N GLU A 50 -4.47 15.05 37.37
CA GLU A 50 -4.12 14.16 38.51
C GLU A 50 -2.59 14.09 38.72
N ARG A 51 -1.78 14.53 37.78
CA ARG A 51 -0.30 14.53 37.82
C ARG A 51 0.30 15.93 37.79
N GLU A 52 -0.54 16.95 37.89
CA GLU A 52 -0.14 18.35 37.81
C GLU A 52 0.69 18.69 36.56
N LEU A 53 0.42 17.97 35.43
CA LEU A 53 1.08 18.17 34.16
C LEU A 53 0.31 19.15 33.30
N SER A 54 1.01 20.15 32.74
CA SER A 54 0.44 21.08 31.76
C SER A 54 0.37 20.49 30.35
N ALA A 55 -0.47 21.06 29.50
CA ALA A 55 -0.59 20.67 28.09
C ALA A 55 0.73 20.75 27.31
N GLY A 56 1.60 21.71 27.65
CA GLY A 56 2.91 21.89 27.01
C GLY A 56 3.94 20.80 27.37
N GLN A 57 3.68 20.00 28.39
CA GLN A 57 4.55 18.91 28.85
C GLN A 57 4.13 17.55 28.27
N ILE A 58 3.17 17.54 27.34
CA ILE A 58 2.74 16.30 26.67
C ILE A 58 3.86 15.82 25.76
N ASP A 59 4.45 14.68 26.10
CA ASP A 59 5.44 13.96 25.36
C ASP A 59 5.01 12.52 25.10
N ARG A 60 5.84 11.76 24.39
CA ARG A 60 5.57 10.35 24.09
C ARG A 60 5.53 9.48 25.35
N ALA A 61 6.41 9.76 26.32
CA ALA A 61 6.46 9.00 27.56
C ALA A 61 5.15 9.17 28.35
N GLY A 62 4.64 10.41 28.47
CA GLY A 62 3.35 10.71 29.05
C GLY A 62 2.18 10.02 28.35
N ILE A 63 2.20 9.97 27.00
CA ILE A 63 1.17 9.26 26.22
C ILE A 63 1.20 7.75 26.53
N VAL A 64 2.38 7.14 26.56
CA VAL A 64 2.54 5.70 26.90
C VAL A 64 2.08 5.43 28.31
N ALA A 65 2.43 6.29 29.28
CA ALA A 65 2.01 6.19 30.67
C ALA A 65 0.48 6.30 30.83
N PHE A 66 -0.15 7.24 30.13
CA PHE A 66 -1.60 7.37 30.04
C PHE A 66 -2.27 6.11 29.49
N LEU A 67 -1.80 5.59 28.37
CA LEU A 67 -2.34 4.37 27.78
C LEU A 67 -2.15 3.15 28.72
N GLY A 68 -1.07 3.12 29.49
CA GLY A 68 -0.82 2.15 30.55
C GLY A 68 -1.83 2.27 31.71
N ALA A 69 -2.12 3.50 32.15
CA ALA A 69 -3.14 3.77 33.17
C ALA A 69 -4.52 3.29 32.71
N ARG A 70 -4.92 3.63 31.50
CA ARG A 70 -6.19 3.16 30.92
C ARG A 70 -6.32 1.64 30.89
N ARG A 71 -5.24 0.90 30.58
CA ARG A 71 -5.27 -0.57 30.63
C ARG A 71 -5.52 -1.08 32.04
N ARG A 72 -4.89 -0.48 33.07
CA ARG A 72 -5.11 -0.85 34.47
C ARG A 72 -6.54 -0.54 34.95
N GLU A 73 -7.14 0.50 34.40
CA GLU A 73 -8.55 0.87 34.67
C GLU A 73 -9.57 -0.01 33.92
N GLY A 74 -9.11 -1.01 33.15
CA GLY A 74 -9.97 -1.98 32.47
C GLY A 74 -10.51 -1.52 31.11
N TYR A 75 -10.02 -0.43 30.54
CA TYR A 75 -10.40 -0.05 29.17
C TYR A 75 -9.83 -1.06 28.16
N VAL A 76 -10.65 -1.41 27.17
CA VAL A 76 -10.29 -2.36 26.10
C VAL A 76 -10.18 -1.69 24.72
N LYS A 77 -10.54 -0.40 24.61
CA LYS A 77 -10.51 0.37 23.36
C LYS A 77 -9.61 1.59 23.48
N GLN A 78 -9.09 2.05 22.34
CA GLN A 78 -8.23 3.25 22.26
C GLN A 78 -6.99 3.16 23.18
N LEU A 79 -6.29 2.03 23.13
CA LEU A 79 -5.12 1.71 23.95
C LEU A 79 -3.80 1.73 23.16
N SER A 80 -3.76 2.35 21.99
CA SER A 80 -2.57 2.47 21.18
C SER A 80 -2.19 3.95 20.94
N GLU A 81 -0.93 4.25 20.76
CA GLU A 81 -0.45 5.58 20.38
C GLU A 81 -1.17 6.11 19.12
N ARG A 82 -1.55 5.21 18.20
CA ARG A 82 -2.36 5.57 17.03
C ARG A 82 -3.74 6.14 17.39
N ALA A 83 -4.31 5.75 18.52
CA ALA A 83 -5.62 6.27 18.94
C ALA A 83 -5.50 7.71 19.48
N THR A 84 -4.38 8.09 20.08
CA THR A 84 -4.09 9.44 20.57
C THR A 84 -3.50 10.36 19.50
N ALA A 85 -3.00 9.79 18.40
CA ALA A 85 -2.34 10.54 17.34
C ALA A 85 -3.15 11.75 16.81
N PRO A 86 -4.47 11.67 16.54
CA PRO A 86 -5.25 12.83 16.08
C PRO A 86 -5.25 13.99 17.07
N MET A 87 -5.33 13.69 18.37
CA MET A 87 -5.30 14.70 19.42
C MET A 87 -3.93 15.37 19.51
N VAL A 88 -2.87 14.58 19.46
CA VAL A 88 -1.49 15.09 19.52
C VAL A 88 -1.17 15.92 18.28
N GLU A 89 -1.60 15.48 17.09
CA GLU A 89 -1.45 16.22 15.84
C GLU A 89 -2.13 17.60 15.92
N TYR A 90 -3.39 17.59 16.37
CA TYR A 90 -4.15 18.83 16.56
C TYR A 90 -3.47 19.80 17.54
N LEU A 91 -3.03 19.31 18.71
CA LEU A 91 -2.35 20.15 19.70
C LEU A 91 -0.98 20.66 19.22
N ARG A 92 -0.29 19.91 18.38
CA ARG A 92 0.94 20.34 17.70
C ARG A 92 0.67 21.43 16.66
N GLU A 93 -0.38 21.32 15.87
CA GLU A 93 -0.77 22.36 14.91
C GLU A 93 -1.09 23.70 15.61
N LEU A 94 -1.61 23.63 16.83
CA LEU A 94 -1.85 24.82 17.66
C LEU A 94 -0.60 25.34 18.41
N GLY A 95 0.54 24.67 18.29
CA GLY A 95 1.75 25.01 19.04
C GLY A 95 1.69 24.71 20.54
N VAL A 96 0.66 24.03 21.03
CA VAL A 96 0.49 23.66 22.45
C VAL A 96 1.45 22.56 22.86
N VAL A 97 1.59 21.52 22.00
CA VAL A 97 2.54 20.43 22.17
C VAL A 97 3.75 20.68 21.30
N ARG A 98 4.93 20.71 21.91
CA ARG A 98 6.17 20.88 21.15
C ARG A 98 6.40 19.72 20.18
N PRO A 99 6.95 19.98 18.98
CA PRO A 99 7.45 18.91 18.14
C PRO A 99 8.47 18.09 18.94
N GLU A 100 8.23 16.81 19.05
CA GLU A 100 9.20 15.92 19.68
C GLU A 100 10.44 15.87 18.80
N ALA A 101 11.61 16.11 19.39
CA ALA A 101 12.85 15.84 18.67
C ALA A 101 12.84 14.37 18.24
N PRO A 102 13.16 14.07 16.98
CA PRO A 102 13.21 12.68 16.56
C PRO A 102 14.12 11.91 17.52
N PRO A 103 13.70 10.74 18.03
CA PRO A 103 14.55 9.96 18.92
C PRO A 103 15.90 9.73 18.25
N ALA A 104 16.96 9.77 19.03
CA ALA A 104 18.30 9.45 18.53
C ALA A 104 18.20 8.11 17.78
N LEU A 105 18.54 8.13 16.50
CA LEU A 105 18.48 6.92 15.68
C LEU A 105 19.44 5.89 16.28
N SER A 106 18.98 4.68 16.48
CA SER A 106 19.90 3.58 16.79
C SER A 106 20.92 3.47 15.65
N PRO A 107 22.12 2.94 15.89
CA PRO A 107 23.11 2.74 14.82
C PRO A 107 22.51 1.98 13.62
N ILE A 108 21.65 0.99 13.88
CA ILE A 108 20.91 0.24 12.84
C ILE A 108 20.02 1.18 12.02
N GLU A 109 19.19 2.01 12.65
CA GLU A 109 18.29 2.92 11.95
C GLU A 109 19.07 4.02 11.20
N ALA A 110 20.23 4.45 11.72
CA ALA A 110 21.11 5.38 11.01
C ALA A 110 21.63 4.75 9.70
N HIS A 111 22.15 3.52 9.74
CA HIS A 111 22.60 2.79 8.54
C HIS A 111 21.46 2.56 7.53
N LEU A 112 20.27 2.19 8.01
CA LEU A 112 19.11 2.01 7.15
C LEU A 112 18.65 3.32 6.52
N GLY A 113 18.75 4.43 7.25
CA GLY A 113 18.45 5.77 6.76
C GLY A 113 19.41 6.22 5.64
N GLU A 114 20.71 5.98 5.83
CA GLU A 114 21.73 6.24 4.80
C GLU A 114 21.51 5.38 3.56
N PHE A 115 21.23 4.09 3.75
CA PHE A 115 20.91 3.20 2.64
C PHE A 115 19.66 3.64 1.89
N ALA A 116 18.60 4.05 2.60
CA ALA A 116 17.38 4.57 1.97
C ALA A 116 17.68 5.83 1.13
N ARG A 117 18.55 6.72 1.62
CA ARG A 117 18.99 7.92 0.91
C ARG A 117 19.78 7.55 -0.34
N TYR A 118 20.77 6.68 -0.23
CA TYR A 118 21.53 6.14 -1.36
C TYR A 118 20.63 5.56 -2.46
N LEU A 119 19.65 4.72 -2.06
CA LEU A 119 18.73 4.10 -3.03
C LEU A 119 17.86 5.14 -3.76
N ARG A 120 17.46 6.20 -3.06
CA ARG A 120 16.58 7.24 -3.59
C ARG A 120 17.36 8.23 -4.46
N ASP A 121 18.42 8.79 -3.91
CA ASP A 121 19.10 9.96 -4.46
C ASP A 121 20.15 9.56 -5.51
N GLU A 122 20.91 8.48 -5.27
CA GLU A 122 21.95 8.03 -6.20
C GLU A 122 21.47 6.95 -7.17
N ARG A 123 20.51 6.10 -6.76
CA ARG A 123 19.98 5.02 -7.60
C ARG A 123 18.64 5.35 -8.26
N GLY A 124 18.01 6.47 -7.92
CA GLY A 124 16.75 6.92 -8.49
C GLY A 124 15.58 5.94 -8.29
N LEU A 125 15.61 5.13 -7.21
CA LEU A 125 14.59 4.11 -7.02
C LEU A 125 13.29 4.71 -6.48
N ALA A 126 12.16 4.19 -6.96
CA ALA A 126 10.84 4.53 -6.44
C ALA A 126 10.70 4.11 -4.96
N ASN A 127 9.91 4.88 -4.19
CA ASN A 127 9.72 4.69 -2.75
C ASN A 127 9.32 3.25 -2.36
N ASP A 128 8.54 2.55 -3.16
CA ASP A 128 8.15 1.16 -2.90
C ASP A 128 9.35 0.20 -2.98
N SER A 129 10.25 0.42 -3.96
CA SER A 129 11.49 -0.34 -4.09
C SER A 129 12.43 -0.03 -2.94
N VAL A 130 12.56 1.25 -2.56
CA VAL A 130 13.36 1.68 -1.40
C VAL A 130 12.86 0.99 -0.13
N ARG A 131 11.54 1.04 0.15
CA ARG A 131 10.94 0.35 1.31
C ARG A 131 11.22 -1.15 1.32
N SER A 132 11.10 -1.79 0.16
CA SER A 132 11.37 -3.23 0.03
C SER A 132 12.84 -3.56 0.33
N TYR A 133 13.78 -2.82 -0.22
CA TYR A 133 15.22 -3.08 -0.06
C TYR A 133 15.69 -2.74 1.36
N VAL A 134 15.21 -1.65 1.94
CA VAL A 134 15.47 -1.31 3.34
C VAL A 134 14.88 -2.38 4.28
N GLY A 135 13.72 -2.94 3.94
CA GLY A 135 13.13 -4.05 4.67
C GLY A 135 14.04 -5.29 4.67
N VAL A 136 14.67 -5.62 3.54
CA VAL A 136 15.65 -6.72 3.45
C VAL A 136 16.92 -6.41 4.26
N ALA A 137 17.44 -5.17 4.15
CA ALA A 137 18.60 -4.76 4.95
C ALA A 137 18.32 -4.83 6.46
N ARG A 138 17.13 -4.41 6.90
CA ARG A 138 16.70 -4.54 8.31
C ARG A 138 16.67 -6.00 8.77
N GLN A 139 16.23 -6.91 7.92
CA GLN A 139 16.23 -8.34 8.24
C GLN A 139 17.63 -8.92 8.28
N PHE A 140 18.51 -8.44 7.39
CA PHE A 140 19.92 -8.80 7.43
C PHE A 140 20.56 -8.40 8.77
N LEU A 141 20.33 -7.16 9.21
CA LEU A 141 20.81 -6.64 10.50
C LEU A 141 20.15 -7.30 11.72
N ALA A 142 18.95 -7.86 11.57
CA ALA A 142 18.32 -8.65 12.63
C ALA A 142 18.83 -10.09 12.69
N HIS A 143 19.30 -10.63 11.58
CA HIS A 143 19.93 -11.96 11.49
C HIS A 143 21.36 -11.91 12.04
N ASP A 144 22.13 -10.93 11.63
CA ASP A 144 23.47 -10.63 12.11
C ASP A 144 23.38 -9.40 13.01
N ARG A 145 23.29 -9.62 14.33
CA ARG A 145 23.03 -8.57 15.33
C ARG A 145 24.20 -7.61 15.53
N ASP A 146 25.33 -7.88 14.90
CA ASP A 146 26.48 -7.01 14.95
C ASP A 146 26.39 -5.92 13.86
N VAL A 147 26.68 -4.69 14.22
CA VAL A 147 26.79 -3.55 13.31
C VAL A 147 28.23 -3.30 12.84
N ASP A 148 29.18 -4.08 13.31
CA ASP A 148 30.53 -4.16 12.73
C ASP A 148 30.51 -5.10 11.53
N PHE A 149 30.55 -4.54 10.35
CA PHE A 149 30.50 -5.26 9.09
C PHE A 149 31.86 -5.83 8.64
N SER A 150 32.94 -5.62 9.43
CA SER A 150 34.28 -6.08 9.09
C SER A 150 34.41 -7.61 9.07
N HIS A 151 33.63 -8.31 9.90
CA HIS A 151 33.57 -9.77 10.00
C HIS A 151 32.68 -10.42 8.90
N LEU A 152 31.93 -9.63 8.11
CA LEU A 152 31.06 -10.19 7.09
C LEU A 152 31.84 -10.99 6.04
N ASN A 153 31.33 -12.17 5.74
CA ASN A 153 31.89 -13.07 4.75
C ASN A 153 30.79 -13.77 3.93
N ALA A 154 31.19 -14.50 2.91
CA ALA A 154 30.28 -15.18 1.99
C ALA A 154 29.34 -16.18 2.69
N ASN A 155 29.79 -16.83 3.77
CA ASN A 155 28.98 -17.80 4.49
C ASN A 155 27.82 -17.13 5.24
N VAL A 156 28.06 -16.01 5.94
CA VAL A 156 27.03 -15.22 6.63
C VAL A 156 25.98 -14.73 5.61
N VAL A 157 26.43 -14.19 4.48
CA VAL A 157 25.53 -13.72 3.42
C VAL A 157 24.68 -14.87 2.86
N SER A 158 25.31 -16.02 2.58
CA SER A 158 24.61 -17.16 1.99
C SER A 158 23.63 -17.80 2.97
N SER A 159 23.95 -17.87 4.26
CA SER A 159 23.04 -18.40 5.29
C SER A 159 21.82 -17.51 5.44
N PHE A 160 22.01 -16.19 5.56
CA PHE A 160 20.88 -15.24 5.61
C PHE A 160 19.94 -15.40 4.43
N VAL A 161 20.47 -15.44 3.20
CA VAL A 161 19.62 -15.53 2.00
C VAL A 161 18.85 -16.85 1.94
N ARG A 162 19.49 -17.98 2.32
CA ARG A 162 18.83 -19.29 2.37
C ARG A 162 17.68 -19.29 3.39
N ASP A 163 17.94 -18.83 4.60
CA ASP A 163 16.99 -18.85 5.70
C ASP A 163 15.79 -17.94 5.39
N GLU A 164 16.07 -16.74 4.86
CA GLU A 164 15.02 -15.79 4.50
C GLU A 164 14.19 -16.27 3.30
N CYS A 165 14.80 -16.89 2.29
CA CYS A 165 14.10 -17.47 1.16
C CYS A 165 13.24 -18.69 1.56
N ALA A 166 13.73 -19.54 2.46
CA ALA A 166 12.98 -20.67 3.01
C ALA A 166 11.75 -20.20 3.79
N ARG A 167 11.89 -19.14 4.58
CA ARG A 167 10.81 -18.58 5.39
C ARG A 167 9.72 -17.89 4.55
N ARG A 168 10.08 -17.24 3.45
CA ARG A 168 9.16 -16.41 2.65
C ARG A 168 8.54 -17.08 1.44
N GLY A 169 9.10 -18.20 1.02
CA GLY A 169 8.71 -18.86 -0.22
C GLY A 169 9.23 -18.18 -1.49
N THR A 170 9.09 -18.88 -2.63
CA THR A 170 9.71 -18.54 -3.92
C THR A 170 9.30 -17.17 -4.48
N GLY A 171 8.08 -16.71 -4.24
CA GLY A 171 7.59 -15.43 -4.76
C GLY A 171 8.31 -14.20 -4.21
N SER A 172 8.82 -14.27 -2.97
CA SER A 172 9.55 -13.18 -2.31
C SER A 172 11.07 -13.32 -2.40
N ALA A 173 11.57 -14.49 -2.76
CA ALA A 173 12.98 -14.82 -2.81
C ALA A 173 13.76 -13.88 -3.76
N SER A 174 13.20 -13.57 -4.94
CA SER A 174 13.82 -12.65 -5.90
C SER A 174 14.00 -11.23 -5.33
N ALA A 175 13.02 -10.74 -4.57
CA ALA A 175 13.10 -9.44 -3.92
C ALA A 175 14.15 -9.44 -2.79
N THR A 176 14.24 -10.53 -2.01
CA THR A 176 15.27 -10.72 -0.99
C THR A 176 16.66 -10.69 -1.60
N VAL A 177 16.91 -11.47 -2.66
CA VAL A 177 18.19 -11.51 -3.37
C VAL A 177 18.58 -10.13 -3.92
N THR A 178 17.63 -9.45 -4.56
CA THR A 178 17.90 -8.12 -5.14
C THR A 178 18.19 -7.08 -4.07
N GLY A 179 17.42 -7.08 -2.98
CA GLY A 179 17.62 -6.20 -1.83
C GLY A 179 18.94 -6.47 -1.10
N ALA A 180 19.28 -7.75 -0.86
CA ALA A 180 20.55 -8.14 -0.25
C ALA A 180 21.75 -7.70 -1.10
N ARG A 181 21.72 -7.93 -2.42
CA ARG A 181 22.78 -7.45 -3.33
C ARG A 181 22.92 -5.93 -3.31
N ALA A 182 21.81 -5.20 -3.24
CA ALA A 182 21.83 -3.74 -3.17
C ALA A 182 22.44 -3.27 -1.84
N TRP A 183 22.10 -3.91 -0.72
CA TRP A 183 22.64 -3.63 0.60
C TRP A 183 24.15 -3.87 0.66
N LEU A 184 24.62 -5.03 0.22
CA LEU A 184 26.04 -5.37 0.22
C LEU A 184 26.89 -4.48 -0.69
N ARG A 185 26.34 -4.03 -1.85
CA ARG A 185 27.00 -3.02 -2.69
C ARG A 185 27.12 -1.68 -1.97
N PHE A 186 26.08 -1.28 -1.23
CA PHE A 186 26.12 -0.06 -0.44
C PHE A 186 27.17 -0.14 0.67
N LEU A 187 27.23 -1.24 1.43
CA LEU A 187 28.24 -1.43 2.48
C LEU A 187 29.67 -1.34 1.91
N HIS A 188 29.93 -1.99 0.79
CA HIS A 188 31.24 -1.94 0.13
C HIS A 188 31.55 -0.53 -0.37
N ARG A 189 30.62 0.13 -1.07
CA ARG A 189 30.80 1.48 -1.59
C ARG A 189 31.08 2.52 -0.49
N THR A 190 30.53 2.33 0.68
CA THR A 190 30.72 3.22 1.83
C THR A 190 31.91 2.81 2.72
N GLY A 191 32.74 1.85 2.26
CA GLY A 191 33.94 1.40 2.96
C GLY A 191 33.69 0.58 4.22
N ARG A 192 32.43 0.16 4.46
CA ARG A 192 32.05 -0.65 5.63
C ARG A 192 32.43 -2.12 5.51
N THR A 193 32.62 -2.61 4.30
CA THR A 193 33.17 -3.95 4.03
C THR A 193 34.37 -3.83 3.12
N PRO A 194 35.50 -4.51 3.44
CA PRO A 194 36.73 -4.43 2.62
C PRO A 194 36.56 -5.10 1.26
N ILE A 195 35.68 -6.10 1.17
CA ILE A 195 35.42 -6.87 -0.05
C ILE A 195 33.97 -6.74 -0.52
N LEU A 196 33.77 -6.86 -1.84
CA LEU A 196 32.45 -6.85 -2.45
C LEU A 196 31.75 -8.20 -2.27
N LEU A 197 30.85 -8.31 -1.28
CA LEU A 197 30.12 -9.53 -0.98
C LEU A 197 28.83 -9.75 -1.79
N ALA A 198 28.43 -8.78 -2.61
CA ALA A 198 27.24 -8.90 -3.46
C ALA A 198 27.23 -10.13 -4.40
N PRO A 199 28.38 -10.59 -4.97
CA PRO A 199 28.43 -11.83 -5.76
C PRO A 199 28.15 -13.11 -4.95
N ALA A 200 28.42 -13.11 -3.63
CA ALA A 200 28.15 -14.25 -2.76
C ALA A 200 26.65 -14.51 -2.51
N VAL A 201 25.79 -13.56 -2.87
CA VAL A 201 24.33 -13.74 -2.78
C VAL A 201 23.87 -14.76 -3.83
N PRO A 202 23.31 -15.91 -3.43
CA PRO A 202 22.85 -16.95 -4.36
C PRO A 202 21.83 -16.40 -5.36
N SER A 203 21.83 -16.94 -6.56
CA SER A 203 20.76 -16.64 -7.53
C SER A 203 19.56 -17.52 -7.28
N VAL A 204 18.37 -16.93 -7.31
CA VAL A 204 17.12 -17.70 -7.28
C VAL A 204 16.74 -18.01 -8.72
N ALA A 205 16.50 -19.29 -9.01
CA ALA A 205 16.00 -19.70 -10.31
C ALA A 205 14.66 -19.00 -10.60
N ASN A 206 14.64 -18.24 -11.69
CA ASN A 206 13.43 -17.50 -12.07
C ASN A 206 12.56 -18.35 -13.01
N TRP A 207 11.68 -19.13 -12.43
CA TRP A 207 10.69 -19.93 -13.15
C TRP A 207 9.44 -19.11 -13.51
N SER A 208 9.55 -17.78 -13.65
CA SER A 208 8.39 -16.92 -13.94
C SER A 208 7.65 -17.31 -15.22
N LEU A 209 8.36 -17.88 -16.18
CA LEU A 209 7.78 -18.43 -17.41
C LEU A 209 7.32 -19.90 -17.28
N ALA A 210 7.61 -20.60 -16.20
CA ALA A 210 7.25 -22.00 -16.05
C ALA A 210 5.75 -22.21 -15.75
N SER A 211 5.11 -21.28 -15.05
CA SER A 211 3.69 -21.38 -14.70
C SER A 211 2.78 -20.67 -15.70
N LEU A 212 1.56 -21.19 -15.85
CA LEU A 212 0.49 -20.48 -16.56
C LEU A 212 0.13 -19.18 -15.84
N PRO A 213 -0.29 -18.13 -16.58
CA PRO A 213 -0.85 -16.93 -15.97
C PRO A 213 -2.01 -17.27 -15.05
N ARG A 214 -1.95 -16.80 -13.81
CA ARG A 214 -3.01 -17.05 -12.81
C ARG A 214 -4.18 -16.09 -13.03
N SER A 215 -4.91 -16.24 -14.13
CA SER A 215 -6.18 -15.55 -14.36
C SER A 215 -7.29 -16.12 -13.49
N ILE A 216 -8.41 -15.41 -13.36
CA ILE A 216 -9.69 -15.94 -12.87
C ILE A 216 -10.61 -16.11 -14.06
N ASN A 217 -11.50 -17.10 -14.00
CA ASN A 217 -12.43 -17.35 -15.10
C ASN A 217 -13.58 -16.32 -15.12
N ALA A 218 -14.37 -16.32 -16.20
CA ALA A 218 -15.44 -15.33 -16.39
C ALA A 218 -16.51 -15.40 -15.29
N SER A 219 -16.85 -16.59 -14.79
CA SER A 219 -17.84 -16.78 -13.73
C SER A 219 -17.32 -16.27 -12.38
N GLU A 220 -16.06 -16.48 -12.08
CA GLU A 220 -15.37 -15.93 -10.89
C GLU A 220 -15.30 -14.40 -10.94
N LEU A 221 -14.94 -13.84 -12.11
CA LEU A 221 -14.93 -12.38 -12.30
C LEU A 221 -16.33 -11.79 -12.10
N ALA A 222 -17.36 -12.41 -12.66
CA ALA A 222 -18.73 -11.97 -12.46
C ALA A 222 -19.17 -12.05 -11.00
N ARG A 223 -18.80 -13.10 -10.25
CA ARG A 223 -19.05 -13.20 -8.80
C ARG A 223 -18.31 -12.10 -8.03
N LEU A 224 -17.04 -11.83 -8.39
CA LEU A 224 -16.23 -10.79 -7.78
C LEU A 224 -16.89 -9.42 -7.92
N LEU A 225 -17.29 -9.05 -9.13
CA LEU A 225 -17.94 -7.76 -9.40
C LEU A 225 -19.30 -7.67 -8.71
N ARG A 226 -20.10 -8.74 -8.71
CA ARG A 226 -21.40 -8.80 -7.98
C ARG A 226 -21.24 -8.73 -6.47
N SER A 227 -20.10 -9.13 -5.89
CA SER A 227 -19.84 -9.02 -4.46
C SER A 227 -19.76 -7.57 -3.95
N CYS A 228 -19.69 -6.59 -4.87
CA CYS A 228 -19.67 -5.18 -4.56
C CYS A 228 -21.11 -4.62 -4.47
N ASP A 229 -21.61 -4.44 -3.26
CA ASP A 229 -22.90 -3.79 -3.04
C ASP A 229 -22.83 -2.31 -3.44
N ARG A 230 -23.20 -2.01 -4.69
CA ARG A 230 -23.17 -0.64 -5.26
C ARG A 230 -24.17 0.33 -4.64
N ARG A 231 -25.05 -0.11 -3.75
CA ARG A 231 -25.89 0.78 -2.93
C ARG A 231 -25.04 1.45 -1.85
N LYS A 232 -23.97 0.80 -1.41
CA LYS A 232 -23.03 1.31 -0.40
C LYS A 232 -21.86 2.08 -1.05
N VAL A 233 -21.38 3.11 -0.37
CA VAL A 233 -20.24 3.93 -0.78
C VAL A 233 -18.99 3.08 -1.05
N VAL A 234 -18.66 2.17 -0.13
CA VAL A 234 -17.51 1.25 -0.27
C VAL A 234 -17.68 0.38 -1.52
N GLY A 235 -18.88 -0.14 -1.75
CA GLY A 235 -19.13 -1.01 -2.89
C GLY A 235 -19.01 -0.31 -4.23
N ARG A 236 -19.44 0.97 -4.36
CA ARG A 236 -19.24 1.78 -5.56
C ARG A 236 -17.77 1.99 -5.86
N ARG A 237 -16.97 2.34 -4.84
CA ARG A 237 -15.53 2.52 -4.97
C ARG A 237 -14.85 1.22 -5.41
N ASP A 238 -15.10 0.14 -4.66
CA ASP A 238 -14.44 -1.14 -4.88
C ASP A 238 -14.84 -1.72 -6.26
N PHE A 239 -16.10 -1.52 -6.70
CA PHE A 239 -16.56 -1.90 -8.04
C PHE A 239 -15.78 -1.15 -9.14
N ALA A 240 -15.65 0.18 -9.06
CA ALA A 240 -14.90 0.98 -10.01
C ALA A 240 -13.41 0.57 -10.07
N ILE A 241 -12.80 0.31 -8.92
CA ILE A 241 -11.42 -0.19 -8.82
C ILE A 241 -11.27 -1.53 -9.57
N MET A 242 -12.17 -2.49 -9.31
CA MET A 242 -12.09 -3.81 -9.93
C MET A 242 -12.38 -3.78 -11.43
N THR A 243 -13.30 -2.93 -11.86
CA THR A 243 -13.58 -2.73 -13.28
C THR A 243 -12.35 -2.16 -14.01
N LEU A 244 -11.67 -1.16 -13.46
CA LEU A 244 -10.40 -0.65 -14.01
C LEU A 244 -9.32 -1.74 -14.11
N CYS A 245 -9.17 -2.56 -13.06
CA CYS A 245 -8.18 -3.62 -13.06
C CYS A 245 -8.50 -4.75 -14.04
N SER A 246 -9.78 -5.13 -14.19
CA SER A 246 -10.21 -6.27 -15.00
C SER A 246 -10.50 -5.94 -16.46
N ARG A 247 -10.89 -4.69 -16.79
CA ARG A 247 -11.19 -4.26 -18.16
C ARG A 247 -9.99 -3.62 -18.84
N LEU A 248 -9.29 -2.72 -18.14
CA LEU A 248 -8.12 -1.99 -18.67
C LEU A 248 -6.78 -2.56 -18.20
N GLY A 249 -6.81 -3.58 -17.36
CA GLY A 249 -5.59 -4.21 -16.84
C GLY A 249 -4.71 -3.26 -16.01
N LEU A 250 -5.28 -2.23 -15.37
CA LEU A 250 -4.50 -1.29 -14.59
C LEU A 250 -3.85 -1.97 -13.37
N ARG A 251 -2.61 -1.57 -13.08
CA ARG A 251 -1.92 -1.97 -11.84
C ARG A 251 -2.52 -1.24 -10.64
N ALA A 252 -2.46 -1.84 -9.46
CA ALA A 252 -2.94 -1.20 -8.23
C ALA A 252 -2.36 0.20 -8.00
N GLY A 253 -1.07 0.39 -8.31
CA GLY A 253 -0.42 1.71 -8.22
C GLY A 253 -0.88 2.71 -9.28
N GLU A 254 -1.27 2.26 -10.46
CA GLU A 254 -1.83 3.12 -11.51
C GLU A 254 -3.23 3.59 -11.10
N VAL A 255 -4.07 2.69 -10.58
CA VAL A 255 -5.40 3.04 -10.04
C VAL A 255 -5.29 4.00 -8.86
N ALA A 256 -4.32 3.79 -7.96
CA ALA A 256 -4.11 4.64 -6.80
C ALA A 256 -3.69 6.09 -7.16
N ARG A 257 -2.94 6.24 -8.26
CA ARG A 257 -2.44 7.56 -8.74
C ARG A 257 -3.37 8.27 -9.72
N LEU A 258 -4.53 7.67 -10.04
CA LEU A 258 -5.47 8.27 -10.96
C LEU A 258 -6.08 9.55 -10.37
N GLU A 259 -5.99 10.65 -11.12
CA GLU A 259 -6.52 11.95 -10.75
C GLU A 259 -7.76 12.29 -11.59
N LEU A 260 -8.56 13.23 -11.10
CA LEU A 260 -9.78 13.69 -11.78
C LEU A 260 -9.49 14.25 -13.18
N SER A 261 -8.36 14.93 -13.33
CA SER A 261 -7.86 15.49 -14.59
C SER A 261 -7.38 14.44 -15.60
N ASP A 262 -7.15 13.20 -15.17
CA ASP A 262 -6.73 12.12 -16.05
C ASP A 262 -7.89 11.51 -16.87
N ILE A 263 -9.14 11.92 -16.61
CA ILE A 263 -10.33 11.38 -17.24
C ILE A 263 -10.91 12.41 -18.22
N ASN A 264 -10.78 12.14 -19.50
CA ASN A 264 -11.43 12.93 -20.56
C ASN A 264 -12.80 12.34 -20.90
N TRP A 265 -13.84 12.83 -20.21
CA TRP A 265 -15.21 12.35 -20.38
C TRP A 265 -15.77 12.58 -21.77
N ARG A 266 -15.39 13.70 -22.44
CA ARG A 266 -15.87 14.05 -23.78
C ARG A 266 -15.16 13.21 -24.85
N GLY A 267 -13.86 12.99 -24.71
CA GLY A 267 -13.07 12.20 -25.64
C GLY A 267 -13.18 10.69 -25.40
N GLY A 268 -13.80 10.24 -24.29
CA GLY A 268 -13.87 8.83 -23.96
C GLY A 268 -12.50 8.22 -23.71
N GLU A 269 -11.59 8.95 -23.06
CA GLU A 269 -10.20 8.53 -22.82
C GLU A 269 -9.83 8.63 -21.34
N ILE A 270 -8.86 7.83 -20.94
CA ILE A 270 -8.23 7.87 -19.62
C ILE A 270 -6.71 7.91 -19.76
N VAL A 271 -6.06 8.83 -19.05
CA VAL A 271 -4.60 8.92 -18.97
C VAL A 271 -4.11 8.10 -17.79
N VAL A 272 -3.21 7.16 -18.02
CA VAL A 272 -2.64 6.30 -16.99
C VAL A 272 -1.19 6.66 -16.78
N ARG A 273 -0.84 6.97 -15.52
CA ARG A 273 0.54 7.34 -15.12
C ARG A 273 1.30 6.08 -14.71
N GLY A 274 2.22 5.66 -15.55
CA GLY A 274 3.12 4.52 -15.34
C GLY A 274 4.29 4.81 -14.41
N LYS A 275 5.29 3.93 -14.44
CA LYS A 275 6.59 4.13 -13.78
C LYS A 275 7.43 5.15 -14.57
N GLY A 276 8.23 5.98 -13.91
CA GLY A 276 9.11 6.94 -14.59
C GLY A 276 8.38 8.11 -15.26
N ALA A 277 7.25 8.58 -14.70
CA ALA A 277 6.45 9.69 -15.24
C ALA A 277 5.82 9.45 -16.64
N ARG A 278 5.91 8.24 -17.17
CA ARG A 278 5.27 7.88 -18.43
C ARG A 278 3.76 8.04 -18.34
N ARG A 279 3.15 8.67 -19.35
CA ARG A 279 1.70 8.86 -19.48
C ARG A 279 1.22 8.16 -20.75
N ASP A 280 0.31 7.22 -20.58
CA ASP A 280 -0.29 6.48 -21.67
C ASP A 280 -1.79 6.80 -21.74
N ARG A 281 -2.32 7.07 -22.93
CA ARG A 281 -3.75 7.24 -23.15
C ARG A 281 -4.38 5.91 -23.52
N LEU A 282 -5.50 5.60 -22.88
CA LEU A 282 -6.32 4.43 -23.18
C LEU A 282 -7.75 4.86 -23.49
N PRO A 283 -8.48 4.14 -24.35
CA PRO A 283 -9.91 4.31 -24.47
C PRO A 283 -10.58 4.01 -23.10
N LEU A 284 -11.60 4.76 -22.78
CA LEU A 284 -12.44 4.58 -21.59
C LEU A 284 -13.73 3.85 -21.98
N PRO A 285 -13.83 2.52 -21.79
CA PRO A 285 -15.05 1.79 -22.09
C PRO A 285 -16.23 2.32 -21.26
N THR A 286 -17.42 2.28 -21.82
CA THR A 286 -18.63 2.84 -21.21
C THR A 286 -18.88 2.28 -19.81
N ASP A 287 -18.76 0.98 -19.63
CA ASP A 287 -18.94 0.29 -18.34
C ASP A 287 -17.93 0.75 -17.26
N VAL A 288 -16.69 1.06 -17.66
CA VAL A 288 -15.65 1.63 -16.79
C VAL A 288 -15.98 3.08 -16.44
N GLY A 289 -16.34 3.88 -17.45
CA GLY A 289 -16.74 5.27 -17.27
C GLY A 289 -17.94 5.41 -16.32
N GLU A 290 -18.98 4.60 -16.52
CA GLU A 290 -20.17 4.57 -15.65
C GLU A 290 -19.81 4.18 -14.20
N ALA A 291 -18.93 3.20 -14.01
CA ALA A 291 -18.48 2.79 -12.69
C ALA A 291 -17.75 3.93 -11.95
N ILE A 292 -16.85 4.63 -12.65
CA ILE A 292 -16.13 5.78 -12.08
C ILE A 292 -17.11 6.93 -11.81
N ALA A 293 -18.00 7.25 -12.74
CA ALA A 293 -19.00 8.32 -12.58
C ALA A 293 -19.92 8.05 -11.38
N ALA A 294 -20.38 6.80 -11.22
CA ALA A 294 -21.21 6.41 -10.07
C ALA A 294 -20.46 6.56 -8.74
N TRP A 295 -19.15 6.26 -8.73
CA TRP A 295 -18.30 6.51 -7.57
C TRP A 295 -18.17 8.01 -7.30
N LEU A 296 -17.78 8.80 -8.28
CA LEU A 296 -17.57 10.25 -8.13
C LEU A 296 -18.83 11.00 -7.68
N LYS A 297 -19.98 10.69 -8.29
CA LYS A 297 -21.24 11.39 -8.00
C LYS A 297 -21.90 10.99 -6.68
N ARG A 298 -21.76 9.72 -6.26
CA ARG A 298 -22.56 9.16 -5.16
C ARG A 298 -21.72 8.40 -4.12
N GLY A 299 -20.41 8.49 -4.18
CA GLY A 299 -19.53 7.72 -3.29
C GLY A 299 -18.34 8.50 -2.76
N ARG A 300 -17.68 9.28 -3.62
CA ARG A 300 -16.53 10.08 -3.20
C ARG A 300 -16.99 11.21 -2.28
N PRO A 301 -16.42 11.37 -1.06
CA PRO A 301 -16.76 12.49 -0.20
C PRO A 301 -16.51 13.83 -0.88
N ASN A 302 -17.39 14.79 -0.64
CA ASN A 302 -17.28 16.15 -1.17
C ASN A 302 -16.29 16.99 -0.37
N GLY A 303 -15.80 18.10 -0.94
CA GLY A 303 -14.96 19.09 -0.26
C GLY A 303 -13.56 18.57 0.12
N LEU A 304 -13.06 17.55 -0.57
CA LEU A 304 -11.71 17.04 -0.34
C LEU A 304 -10.69 17.86 -1.13
N ASP A 305 -9.67 18.31 -0.45
CA ASP A 305 -8.50 18.96 -1.04
C ASP A 305 -7.52 17.89 -1.58
N THR A 306 -7.97 17.13 -2.57
CA THR A 306 -7.14 16.16 -3.30
C THR A 306 -7.71 15.89 -4.69
N PRO A 307 -6.87 15.90 -5.75
CA PRO A 307 -7.27 15.56 -7.09
C PRO A 307 -7.49 14.05 -7.29
N ALA A 308 -7.13 13.20 -6.32
CA ALA A 308 -7.21 11.75 -6.46
C ALA A 308 -8.64 11.27 -6.71
N VAL A 309 -8.83 10.41 -7.72
CA VAL A 309 -10.12 9.77 -8.00
C VAL A 309 -10.52 8.88 -6.83
N PHE A 310 -9.60 8.03 -6.36
CA PHE A 310 -9.88 7.09 -5.28
C PHE A 310 -9.29 7.57 -3.97
N VAL A 311 -10.15 7.62 -2.94
CA VAL A 311 -9.79 8.12 -1.61
C VAL A 311 -10.12 7.11 -0.53
N ARG A 312 -9.46 7.27 0.62
CA ARG A 312 -9.79 6.52 1.84
C ARG A 312 -11.15 6.95 2.35
N LEU A 313 -11.99 5.97 2.71
CA LEU A 313 -13.33 6.22 3.28
C LEU A 313 -13.33 6.36 4.80
N ARG A 314 -12.21 6.06 5.44
CA ARG A 314 -12.00 6.33 6.87
C ARG A 314 -11.17 7.58 7.01
N ALA A 315 -11.58 8.43 7.92
CA ALA A 315 -10.83 9.64 8.26
C ALA A 315 -9.45 9.31 8.87
N PRO A 316 -8.46 10.17 8.68
CA PRO A 316 -8.51 11.33 7.81
C PRO A 316 -8.61 10.92 6.34
N HIS A 317 -9.52 11.56 5.59
CA HIS A 317 -9.65 11.31 4.16
C HIS A 317 -8.37 11.75 3.44
N GLY A 318 -8.03 11.03 2.40
CA GLY A 318 -6.86 11.31 1.57
C GLY A 318 -6.75 10.29 0.45
N PRO A 319 -5.76 10.41 -0.45
CA PRO A 319 -5.57 9.48 -1.55
C PRO A 319 -5.51 8.03 -1.07
N LEU A 320 -6.09 7.12 -1.86
CA LEU A 320 -6.00 5.69 -1.62
C LEU A 320 -4.67 5.18 -2.15
N GLU A 321 -3.88 4.54 -1.30
CA GLU A 321 -2.61 3.94 -1.71
C GLU A 321 -2.80 2.63 -2.48
N SER A 322 -1.74 2.18 -3.18
CA SER A 322 -1.72 0.90 -3.92
C SER A 322 -2.04 -0.31 -3.04
N THR A 323 -1.59 -0.27 -1.78
CA THR A 323 -1.93 -1.27 -0.76
C THR A 323 -3.42 -1.28 -0.45
N GLY A 324 -4.06 -0.11 -0.41
CA GLY A 324 -5.49 0.06 -0.21
C GLY A 324 -6.31 -0.49 -1.39
N VAL A 325 -5.85 -0.27 -2.62
CA VAL A 325 -6.43 -0.87 -3.84
C VAL A 325 -6.33 -2.39 -3.79
N SER A 326 -5.15 -2.93 -3.50
CA SER A 326 -4.93 -4.37 -3.38
C SER A 326 -5.80 -5.00 -2.28
N ALA A 327 -5.92 -4.34 -1.14
CA ALA A 327 -6.77 -4.78 -0.04
C ALA A 327 -8.27 -4.73 -0.39
N ALA A 328 -8.72 -3.78 -1.21
CA ALA A 328 -10.11 -3.73 -1.69
C ALA A 328 -10.43 -4.96 -2.56
N VAL A 329 -9.55 -5.29 -3.51
CA VAL A 329 -9.69 -6.49 -4.37
C VAL A 329 -9.69 -7.77 -3.52
N GLN A 330 -8.76 -7.91 -2.58
CA GLN A 330 -8.68 -9.07 -1.70
C GLN A 330 -9.95 -9.26 -0.86
N ARG A 331 -10.46 -8.19 -0.23
CA ARG A 331 -11.70 -8.27 0.55
C ARG A 331 -12.90 -8.67 -0.32
N ALA A 332 -12.98 -8.15 -1.53
CA ALA A 332 -14.03 -8.50 -2.47
C ALA A 332 -13.92 -9.98 -2.91
N SER A 333 -12.72 -10.47 -3.16
CA SER A 333 -12.51 -11.86 -3.57
C SER A 333 -12.90 -12.88 -2.47
N VAL A 334 -12.60 -12.55 -1.22
CA VAL A 334 -13.03 -13.35 -0.07
C VAL A 334 -14.56 -13.35 0.05
N ARG A 335 -15.22 -12.18 -0.07
CA ARG A 335 -16.69 -12.10 -0.08
C ARG A 335 -17.34 -12.88 -1.22
N ALA A 336 -16.69 -12.92 -2.39
CA ALA A 336 -17.15 -13.65 -3.56
C ALA A 336 -16.94 -15.18 -3.47
N GLY A 337 -16.27 -15.68 -2.43
CA GLY A 337 -15.95 -17.10 -2.26
C GLY A 337 -14.96 -17.65 -3.30
N ILE A 338 -14.09 -16.79 -3.86
CA ILE A 338 -13.09 -17.21 -4.87
C ILE A 338 -11.66 -17.27 -4.30
N GLY A 339 -11.55 -17.28 -2.96
CA GLY A 339 -10.27 -17.27 -2.28
C GLY A 339 -9.58 -15.90 -2.34
N ARG A 340 -8.27 -15.87 -2.04
CA ARG A 340 -7.49 -14.61 -2.07
C ARG A 340 -7.01 -14.30 -3.48
N VAL A 341 -7.61 -13.29 -4.10
CA VAL A 341 -7.23 -12.74 -5.41
C VAL A 341 -6.67 -11.33 -5.22
N GLY A 342 -5.48 -11.07 -5.74
CA GLY A 342 -4.88 -9.74 -5.75
C GLY A 342 -5.16 -8.99 -7.06
N ALA A 343 -4.95 -7.67 -7.06
CA ALA A 343 -5.16 -6.81 -8.24
C ALA A 343 -4.36 -7.28 -9.48
N HIS A 344 -3.18 -7.88 -9.26
CA HIS A 344 -2.36 -8.39 -10.35
C HIS A 344 -3.02 -9.56 -11.10
N ARG A 345 -3.78 -10.41 -10.40
CA ARG A 345 -4.56 -11.47 -11.06
C ARG A 345 -5.68 -10.93 -11.95
N LEU A 346 -6.31 -9.81 -11.58
CA LEU A 346 -7.30 -9.14 -12.43
C LEU A 346 -6.66 -8.61 -13.73
N ARG A 347 -5.44 -8.08 -13.63
CA ARG A 347 -4.67 -7.69 -14.81
C ARG A 347 -4.31 -8.90 -15.70
N HIS A 348 -3.94 -10.04 -15.12
CA HIS A 348 -3.76 -11.27 -15.88
C HIS A 348 -5.06 -11.73 -16.55
N THR A 349 -6.18 -11.58 -15.86
CA THR A 349 -7.51 -11.89 -16.43
C THR A 349 -7.82 -10.99 -17.63
N ALA A 350 -7.58 -9.68 -17.52
CA ALA A 350 -7.74 -8.74 -18.64
C ALA A 350 -6.90 -9.16 -19.84
N ALA A 351 -5.61 -9.48 -19.63
CA ALA A 351 -4.72 -9.92 -20.70
C ALA A 351 -5.22 -11.22 -21.38
N THR A 352 -5.60 -12.21 -20.58
CA THR A 352 -6.11 -13.49 -21.10
C THR A 352 -7.41 -13.29 -21.89
N GLN A 353 -8.32 -12.44 -21.42
CA GLN A 353 -9.57 -12.13 -22.14
C GLN A 353 -9.32 -11.40 -23.46
N MET A 354 -8.35 -10.47 -23.50
CA MET A 354 -7.97 -9.78 -24.75
C MET A 354 -7.43 -10.76 -25.80
N LEU A 355 -6.56 -11.71 -25.40
CA LEU A 355 -6.07 -12.78 -26.29
C LEU A 355 -7.19 -13.69 -26.76
N GLN A 356 -8.08 -14.14 -25.86
CA GLN A 356 -9.24 -14.98 -26.22
C GLN A 356 -10.22 -14.27 -27.15
N ALA A 357 -10.25 -12.93 -27.11
CA ALA A 357 -11.01 -12.11 -28.06
C ALA A 357 -10.31 -11.88 -29.39
N GLY A 358 -9.14 -12.52 -29.65
CA GLY A 358 -8.40 -12.45 -30.90
C GLY A 358 -7.31 -11.37 -30.97
N GLY A 359 -7.05 -10.66 -29.85
CA GLY A 359 -5.96 -9.70 -29.79
C GLY A 359 -4.59 -10.39 -29.82
N SER A 360 -3.63 -9.83 -30.56
CA SER A 360 -2.26 -10.32 -30.60
C SER A 360 -1.50 -10.03 -29.30
N LEU A 361 -0.43 -10.79 -29.02
CA LEU A 361 0.46 -10.56 -27.88
C LEU A 361 1.03 -9.13 -27.86
N THR A 362 1.31 -8.57 -29.04
CA THR A 362 1.82 -7.19 -29.20
C THR A 362 0.78 -6.18 -28.74
N GLU A 363 -0.45 -6.29 -29.22
CA GLU A 363 -1.57 -5.40 -28.83
C GLU A 363 -1.86 -5.50 -27.34
N VAL A 364 -1.93 -6.73 -26.80
CA VAL A 364 -2.08 -6.93 -25.35
C VAL A 364 -0.92 -6.28 -24.58
N GLY A 365 0.32 -6.42 -25.04
CA GLY A 365 1.49 -5.77 -24.48
C GLY A 365 1.37 -4.26 -24.45
N GLN A 366 0.87 -3.65 -25.54
CA GLN A 366 0.62 -2.20 -25.68
C GLN A 366 -0.47 -1.73 -24.70
N VAL A 367 -1.63 -2.39 -24.70
CA VAL A 367 -2.74 -2.05 -23.77
C VAL A 367 -2.31 -2.17 -22.32
N LEU A 368 -1.56 -3.22 -22.00
CA LEU A 368 -1.01 -3.41 -20.66
C LEU A 368 0.21 -2.53 -20.35
N ARG A 369 0.74 -1.82 -21.31
CA ARG A 369 1.92 -0.93 -21.14
C ARG A 369 3.12 -1.69 -20.57
N HIS A 370 3.45 -2.83 -21.20
CA HIS A 370 4.65 -3.59 -20.87
C HIS A 370 5.89 -2.95 -21.49
N GLU A 371 6.88 -2.62 -20.64
CA GLU A 371 8.16 -2.07 -21.10
C GLU A 371 9.05 -3.11 -21.82
N ARG A 372 8.82 -4.40 -21.51
CA ARG A 372 9.58 -5.52 -22.05
C ARG A 372 8.65 -6.54 -22.65
N LEU A 373 8.90 -6.98 -23.87
CA LEU A 373 8.14 -8.04 -24.55
C LEU A 373 8.09 -9.33 -23.73
N LEU A 374 9.16 -9.68 -23.03
CA LEU A 374 9.21 -10.84 -22.13
C LEU A 374 8.14 -10.81 -21.03
N THR A 375 7.66 -9.62 -20.65
CA THR A 375 6.56 -9.52 -19.67
C THR A 375 5.23 -9.98 -20.26
N THR A 376 5.06 -9.85 -21.57
CA THR A 376 3.88 -10.31 -22.30
C THR A 376 4.01 -11.78 -22.70
N ALA A 377 5.23 -12.28 -22.87
CA ALA A 377 5.50 -13.65 -23.29
C ALA A 377 4.89 -14.71 -22.33
N VAL A 378 4.64 -14.35 -21.06
CA VAL A 378 3.95 -15.25 -20.12
C VAL A 378 2.55 -15.64 -20.60
N TYR A 379 1.92 -14.81 -21.43
CA TYR A 379 0.57 -15.06 -21.95
C TYR A 379 0.58 -15.89 -23.26
N ALA A 380 1.71 -16.07 -23.93
CA ALA A 380 1.81 -16.94 -25.11
C ALA A 380 1.30 -18.35 -24.84
N LYS A 381 1.44 -18.82 -23.58
CA LYS A 381 0.99 -20.15 -23.15
C LYS A 381 -0.55 -20.32 -23.08
N VAL A 382 -1.29 -19.25 -23.11
CA VAL A 382 -2.77 -19.25 -23.09
C VAL A 382 -3.36 -18.82 -24.42
N ASP A 383 -2.52 -18.51 -25.38
CA ASP A 383 -2.89 -18.24 -26.77
C ASP A 383 -3.00 -19.57 -27.54
N LEU A 384 -4.09 -20.27 -27.31
CA LEU A 384 -4.33 -21.60 -27.91
C LEU A 384 -4.40 -21.52 -29.44
N SER A 385 -4.86 -20.41 -30.00
CA SER A 385 -4.97 -20.22 -31.45
C SER A 385 -3.58 -20.12 -32.10
N ALA A 386 -2.68 -19.30 -31.53
CA ALA A 386 -1.32 -19.22 -32.00
C ALA A 386 -0.54 -20.52 -31.76
N LEU A 387 -0.78 -21.21 -30.63
CA LEU A 387 -0.17 -22.51 -30.36
C LEU A 387 -0.64 -23.57 -31.35
N ALA A 388 -1.93 -23.62 -31.67
CA ALA A 388 -2.48 -24.57 -32.64
C ALA A 388 -1.87 -24.37 -34.04
N ALA A 389 -1.55 -23.15 -34.43
CA ALA A 389 -0.94 -22.84 -35.73
C ALA A 389 0.51 -23.36 -35.88
N VAL A 390 1.23 -23.58 -34.76
CA VAL A 390 2.62 -24.08 -34.77
C VAL A 390 2.74 -25.57 -34.41
N VAL A 391 1.65 -26.18 -34.00
CA VAL A 391 1.61 -27.61 -33.71
C VAL A 391 1.64 -28.41 -35.03
N GLN A 392 2.65 -29.22 -35.21
CA GLN A 392 2.65 -30.19 -36.31
C GLN A 392 1.58 -31.24 -36.07
N PRO A 393 0.85 -31.65 -37.13
CA PRO A 393 -0.11 -32.75 -36.98
C PRO A 393 0.60 -34.00 -36.48
N TRP A 394 -0.03 -34.70 -35.55
CA TRP A 394 0.49 -36.01 -35.07
C TRP A 394 0.65 -36.93 -36.26
N PRO A 395 1.80 -37.59 -36.43
CA PRO A 395 1.95 -38.55 -37.55
C PRO A 395 0.86 -39.59 -37.45
N ALA A 396 0.05 -39.67 -38.49
CA ALA A 396 -0.91 -40.80 -38.63
C ALA A 396 -0.13 -42.11 -38.61
N ARG A 397 -0.56 -43.04 -37.78
CA ARG A 397 -0.02 -44.42 -37.79
C ARG A 397 -0.48 -45.15 -39.05
#